data_311111835e3c3144dd68c9fbc15a5a57
#
_entry.id   311111835e3c3144dd68c9fbc15a5a57
#
_cell.length_a   1.000
_cell.length_b   1.000
_cell.length_c   1.000
_cell.angle_alpha   90.00
_cell.angle_beta   90.00
_cell.angle_gamma   90.00
#
_symmetry.space_group_name_H-M   'P 1'
#
loop_
_entity.id
_entity.type
_entity.pdbx_description
1 polymer ?
#
loop_
_entity_poly.entity_id
_entity_poly.type
_entity_poly.pdbx_seq_one_letter_code
_entity_poly.pdbx_strand_id
1 'polypeptide(L)'
;IRIDIIEHNILFVVLKKRTKKMREFTKIKITPKGERSVKHGHPWVFGDEVIDIDGTYENGDLVDVLTNKGKYLGAGFINDNSKIRIRIISTNANDKFDEAFWERRVRYAIDYRRQVMGEDFNCCRLIFGEADSFPGLTIDRFEDVLVAQVLSLGIEVRKDVIFSKVIEIMREYGEEINCFYERNDVKIRKLEGMEEYKGFYKHPLLDESKEHTTLVI
;
A
#
# COMPACT_ATOMS: atom_id res chain seq x y z
N ILE A 1 -37.03 -29.18 6.05
CA ILE A 1 -37.89 -28.21 5.34
C ILE A 1 -39.30 -28.49 5.87
N ARG A 2 -39.83 -27.63 6.70
CA ARG A 2 -41.23 -27.61 7.11
C ARG A 2 -41.83 -26.34 6.52
N ILE A 3 -42.84 -26.52 5.66
CA ILE A 3 -43.61 -25.43 5.05
C ILE A 3 -44.94 -25.42 5.83
N ASP A 4 -45.16 -24.41 6.65
CA ASP A 4 -46.44 -24.13 7.22
C ASP A 4 -47.11 -23.05 6.35
N ILE A 5 -48.20 -23.45 5.71
CA ILE A 5 -49.07 -22.56 4.94
C ILE A 5 -50.06 -21.95 5.93
N ILE A 6 -49.97 -20.66 6.12
CA ILE A 6 -51.01 -19.85 6.76
C ILE A 6 -51.48 -18.78 5.78
N GLU A 7 -52.77 -18.76 5.61
CA GLU A 7 -53.56 -17.94 4.68
C GLU A 7 -53.36 -16.44 4.83
N HIS A 8 -53.39 -15.76 3.67
CA HIS A 8 -53.63 -14.33 3.49
C HIS A 8 -52.72 -13.37 4.26
N ASN A 9 -51.52 -13.19 3.75
CA ASN A 9 -50.90 -11.86 3.79
C ASN A 9 -49.79 -11.75 2.77
N ILE A 10 -49.80 -10.66 2.05
CA ILE A 10 -48.85 -10.26 1.02
C ILE A 10 -47.43 -10.39 1.56
N LEU A 11 -46.65 -11.32 1.01
CA LEU A 11 -45.22 -11.50 1.31
C LEU A 11 -44.46 -10.30 0.78
N PHE A 12 -44.26 -9.28 1.59
CA PHE A 12 -43.24 -8.28 1.34
C PHE A 12 -41.87 -8.94 1.50
N VAL A 13 -41.31 -9.45 0.40
CA VAL A 13 -39.89 -9.76 0.31
C VAL A 13 -39.13 -8.43 0.37
N VAL A 14 -38.78 -8.01 1.57
CA VAL A 14 -37.81 -6.95 1.78
C VAL A 14 -36.48 -7.49 1.30
N LEU A 15 -36.21 -7.32 0.01
CA LEU A 15 -34.86 -7.37 -0.51
C LEU A 15 -34.09 -6.28 0.24
N LYS A 16 -33.47 -6.64 1.37
CA LYS A 16 -32.39 -5.84 1.94
C LYS A 16 -31.36 -5.74 0.82
N LYS A 17 -31.44 -4.69 -0.01
CA LYS A 17 -30.29 -4.24 -0.78
C LYS A 17 -29.17 -4.16 0.24
N ARG A 18 -28.21 -5.07 0.19
CA ARG A 18 -26.92 -4.88 0.83
C ARG A 18 -26.39 -3.57 0.25
N THR A 19 -26.65 -2.47 0.91
CA THR A 19 -25.95 -1.23 0.67
C THR A 19 -24.50 -1.57 0.95
N LYS A 20 -23.73 -1.74 -0.12
CA LYS A 20 -22.28 -1.91 -0.05
C LYS A 20 -21.82 -0.67 0.71
N LYS A 21 -21.37 -0.84 1.96
CA LYS A 21 -20.86 0.28 2.76
C LYS A 21 -19.73 0.87 1.92
N MET A 22 -20.00 1.98 1.27
CA MET A 22 -18.97 2.70 0.50
C MET A 22 -17.94 3.16 1.52
N ARG A 23 -16.66 2.99 1.19
CA ARG A 23 -15.58 3.57 1.98
C ARG A 23 -15.80 5.09 2.03
N GLU A 24 -15.60 5.64 3.20
CA GLU A 24 -15.76 7.08 3.45
C GLU A 24 -14.36 7.71 3.58
N PHE A 25 -13.66 7.86 2.45
CA PHE A 25 -12.41 8.63 2.41
C PHE A 25 -12.70 10.09 2.07
N THR A 26 -11.88 10.97 2.60
CA THR A 26 -11.84 12.37 2.17
C THR A 26 -11.65 12.46 0.67
N LYS A 27 -12.43 13.30 0.00
CA LYS A 27 -12.43 13.44 -1.44
C LYS A 27 -11.62 14.66 -1.85
N ILE A 28 -10.66 14.46 -2.71
CA ILE A 28 -9.78 15.50 -3.22
C ILE A 28 -10.04 15.71 -4.70
N LYS A 29 -10.50 16.91 -5.08
CA LYS A 29 -10.62 17.26 -6.48
C LYS A 29 -9.32 17.87 -7.00
N ILE A 30 -8.95 17.50 -8.22
CA ILE A 30 -7.71 17.96 -8.85
C ILE A 30 -7.96 18.71 -10.16
N THR A 31 -6.95 19.47 -10.56
CA THR A 31 -6.96 20.27 -11.81
C THR A 31 -7.07 19.37 -13.05
N PRO A 32 -7.54 19.93 -14.19
CA PRO A 32 -7.51 19.19 -15.46
C PRO A 32 -6.10 18.75 -15.89
N LYS A 33 -5.05 19.45 -15.45
CA LYS A 33 -3.65 19.05 -15.67
C LYS A 33 -3.33 17.75 -14.88
N GLY A 34 -3.59 17.73 -13.58
CA GLY A 34 -3.41 16.56 -12.73
C GLY A 34 -4.27 15.38 -13.19
N GLU A 35 -5.54 15.64 -13.60
CA GLU A 35 -6.39 14.60 -14.17
C GLU A 35 -5.76 13.93 -15.39
N ARG A 36 -5.18 14.71 -16.32
CA ARG A 36 -4.48 14.14 -17.48
C ARG A 36 -3.29 13.29 -17.08
N SER A 37 -2.47 13.78 -16.15
CA SER A 37 -1.30 13.05 -15.65
C SER A 37 -1.70 11.70 -15.05
N VAL A 38 -2.68 11.68 -14.15
CA VAL A 38 -3.18 10.47 -13.50
C VAL A 38 -3.76 9.47 -14.52
N LYS A 39 -4.54 9.95 -15.49
CA LYS A 39 -5.11 9.09 -16.56
C LYS A 39 -4.05 8.48 -17.47
N HIS A 40 -2.87 9.10 -17.59
CA HIS A 40 -1.73 8.53 -18.32
C HIS A 40 -0.82 7.67 -17.42
N GLY A 41 -1.27 7.33 -16.22
CA GLY A 41 -0.57 6.41 -15.32
C GLY A 41 0.45 7.08 -14.39
N HIS A 42 0.52 8.41 -14.35
CA HIS A 42 1.39 9.09 -13.39
C HIS A 42 0.80 9.00 -11.98
N PRO A 43 1.52 8.42 -11.00
CA PRO A 43 0.93 8.13 -9.69
C PRO A 43 0.96 9.32 -8.71
N TRP A 44 1.48 10.48 -9.11
CA TRP A 44 1.66 11.63 -8.23
C TRP A 44 0.70 12.77 -8.56
N VAL A 45 0.12 13.34 -7.52
CA VAL A 45 -0.61 14.62 -7.58
C VAL A 45 0.19 15.63 -6.75
N PHE A 46 0.57 16.74 -7.37
CA PHE A 46 1.31 17.81 -6.70
C PHE A 46 0.37 18.78 -5.97
N GLY A 47 0.92 19.54 -5.01
CA GLY A 47 0.13 20.44 -4.18
C GLY A 47 -0.65 21.50 -4.96
N ASP A 48 -0.06 22.04 -6.05
CA ASP A 48 -0.69 23.02 -6.95
C ASP A 48 -1.78 22.42 -7.84
N GLU A 49 -1.90 21.11 -7.87
CA GLU A 49 -2.94 20.39 -8.62
C GLU A 49 -4.20 20.12 -7.80
N VAL A 50 -4.18 20.32 -6.47
CA VAL A 50 -5.36 20.20 -5.60
C VAL A 50 -6.24 21.45 -5.70
N ILE A 51 -7.54 21.26 -5.98
CA ILE A 51 -8.51 22.36 -6.13
C ILE A 51 -9.44 22.45 -4.91
N ASP A 52 -9.90 21.30 -4.40
CA ASP A 52 -10.96 21.24 -3.40
C ASP A 52 -10.78 19.98 -2.53
N ILE A 53 -11.14 20.10 -1.26
CA ILE A 53 -11.03 19.05 -0.25
C ILE A 53 -12.39 18.94 0.44
N ASP A 54 -13.05 17.78 0.29
CA ASP A 54 -14.32 17.47 0.93
C ASP A 54 -14.10 16.39 1.99
N GLY A 55 -14.05 16.81 3.24
CA GLY A 55 -13.78 16.00 4.42
C GLY A 55 -12.55 16.46 5.20
N THR A 56 -12.11 15.63 6.14
CA THR A 56 -10.92 15.83 6.97
C THR A 56 -9.97 14.65 6.82
N TYR A 57 -8.69 14.87 7.03
CA TYR A 57 -7.66 13.84 6.96
C TYR A 57 -6.49 14.20 7.89
N GLU A 58 -5.69 13.20 8.19
CA GLU A 58 -4.35 13.35 8.74
C GLU A 58 -3.30 12.99 7.68
N ASN A 59 -2.07 13.50 7.84
CA ASN A 59 -0.98 13.14 6.94
C ASN A 59 -0.72 11.63 7.00
N GLY A 60 -0.62 11.00 5.83
CA GLY A 60 -0.50 9.55 5.68
C GLY A 60 -1.83 8.82 5.46
N ASP A 61 -2.96 9.49 5.60
CA ASP A 61 -4.27 8.91 5.34
C ASP A 61 -4.51 8.58 3.88
N LEU A 62 -5.49 7.69 3.67
CA LEU A 62 -6.04 7.39 2.35
C LEU A 62 -7.12 8.40 1.99
N VAL A 63 -7.02 8.93 0.77
CA VAL A 63 -8.01 9.84 0.19
C VAL A 63 -8.45 9.36 -1.19
N ASP A 64 -9.68 9.70 -1.58
CA ASP A 64 -10.18 9.50 -2.94
C ASP A 64 -9.85 10.71 -3.81
N VAL A 65 -9.19 10.48 -4.94
CA VAL A 65 -8.85 11.51 -5.92
C VAL A 65 -9.92 11.56 -7.00
N LEU A 66 -10.47 12.73 -7.22
CA LEU A 66 -11.55 12.97 -8.16
C LEU A 66 -11.16 14.01 -9.21
N THR A 67 -11.76 13.94 -10.38
CA THR A 67 -11.74 15.04 -11.34
C THR A 67 -12.45 16.27 -10.78
N ASN A 68 -12.26 17.43 -11.36
CA ASN A 68 -13.03 18.65 -11.02
C ASN A 68 -14.56 18.42 -11.11
N LYS A 69 -15.01 17.50 -11.97
CA LYS A 69 -16.43 17.13 -12.16
C LYS A 69 -16.89 16.02 -11.19
N GLY A 70 -16.07 15.60 -10.22
CA GLY A 70 -16.41 14.59 -9.23
C GLY A 70 -16.30 13.14 -9.71
N LYS A 71 -15.68 12.86 -10.88
CA LYS A 71 -15.45 11.50 -11.34
C LYS A 71 -14.22 10.93 -10.64
N TYR A 72 -14.31 9.70 -10.11
CA TYR A 72 -13.22 8.99 -9.44
C TYR A 72 -12.04 8.73 -10.41
N LEU A 73 -10.84 8.97 -9.92
CA LEU A 73 -9.57 8.72 -10.62
C LEU A 73 -8.71 7.68 -9.93
N GLY A 74 -8.73 7.63 -8.60
CA GLY A 74 -7.93 6.71 -7.82
C GLY A 74 -8.01 7.02 -6.33
N ALA A 75 -7.36 6.20 -5.52
CA ALA A 75 -7.11 6.47 -4.11
C ALA A 75 -5.61 6.44 -3.84
N GLY A 76 -5.16 7.24 -2.87
CA GLY A 76 -3.74 7.37 -2.54
C GLY A 76 -3.51 7.94 -1.17
N PHE A 77 -2.24 8.01 -0.78
CA PHE A 77 -1.81 8.61 0.47
C PHE A 77 -1.64 10.11 0.32
N ILE A 78 -2.22 10.88 1.24
CA ILE A 78 -2.04 12.33 1.30
C ILE A 78 -0.96 12.71 2.32
N ASN A 79 -0.16 13.73 1.99
CA ASN A 79 0.83 14.30 2.90
C ASN A 79 1.07 15.77 2.61
N ASP A 80 0.78 16.63 3.58
CA ASP A 80 0.92 18.08 3.46
C ASP A 80 2.37 18.57 3.50
N ASN A 81 3.27 17.78 4.08
CA ASN A 81 4.70 18.11 4.15
C ASN A 81 5.40 17.89 2.80
N SER A 82 4.83 17.04 1.93
CA SER A 82 5.44 16.67 0.67
C SER A 82 4.99 17.57 -0.49
N LYS A 83 5.91 17.87 -1.41
CA LYS A 83 5.55 18.47 -2.70
C LYS A 83 4.65 17.53 -3.53
N ILE A 84 4.85 16.22 -3.39
CA ILE A 84 3.96 15.19 -3.94
C ILE A 84 2.82 15.02 -2.95
N ARG A 85 1.78 15.83 -3.11
CA ARG A 85 0.66 15.92 -2.18
C ARG A 85 -0.08 14.60 -2.01
N ILE A 86 -0.30 13.87 -3.11
CA ILE A 86 -0.94 12.57 -3.07
C ILE A 86 -0.16 11.59 -3.93
N ARG A 87 0.08 10.39 -3.38
CA ARG A 87 0.66 9.25 -4.08
C ARG A 87 -0.42 8.21 -4.30
N ILE A 88 -0.89 8.10 -5.55
CA ILE A 88 -1.96 7.16 -5.92
C ILE A 88 -1.43 5.73 -5.85
N ILE A 89 -2.16 4.87 -5.17
CA ILE A 89 -1.83 3.47 -4.99
C ILE A 89 -2.83 2.52 -5.66
N SER A 90 -4.03 2.98 -5.99
CA SER A 90 -5.00 2.20 -6.73
C SER A 90 -5.95 3.09 -7.53
N THR A 91 -6.29 2.65 -8.73
CA THR A 91 -7.37 3.24 -9.56
C THR A 91 -8.67 2.45 -9.46
N ASN A 92 -8.69 1.34 -8.73
CA ASN A 92 -9.87 0.52 -8.53
C ASN A 92 -10.73 1.05 -7.35
N ALA A 93 -11.90 1.60 -7.67
CA ALA A 93 -12.83 2.13 -6.66
C ALA A 93 -13.38 1.07 -5.68
N ASN A 94 -13.17 -0.22 -5.94
CA ASN A 94 -13.65 -1.31 -5.07
C ASN A 94 -12.59 -1.79 -4.06
N ASP A 95 -11.36 -1.33 -4.16
CA ASP A 95 -10.31 -1.70 -3.21
C ASP A 95 -10.63 -1.15 -1.82
N LYS A 96 -10.48 -1.99 -0.80
CA LYS A 96 -10.83 -1.65 0.60
C LYS A 96 -9.62 -1.20 1.42
N PHE A 97 -8.42 -1.47 0.93
CA PHE A 97 -7.13 -1.20 1.61
C PHE A 97 -7.02 -1.90 2.97
N ASP A 98 -7.69 -3.03 3.09
CA ASP A 98 -7.60 -3.97 4.20
C ASP A 98 -6.35 -4.87 4.08
N GLU A 99 -6.16 -5.76 5.03
CA GLU A 99 -5.03 -6.69 5.04
C GLU A 99 -4.96 -7.55 3.78
N ALA A 100 -6.10 -8.01 3.26
CA ALA A 100 -6.17 -8.79 2.03
C ALA A 100 -5.72 -8.00 0.79
N PHE A 101 -5.92 -6.67 0.79
CA PHE A 101 -5.39 -5.80 -0.26
C PHE A 101 -3.85 -5.77 -0.24
N TRP A 102 -3.24 -5.61 0.95
CA TRP A 102 -1.79 -5.57 1.10
C TRP A 102 -1.16 -6.93 0.78
N GLU A 103 -1.74 -8.02 1.30
CA GLU A 103 -1.29 -9.38 0.98
C GLU A 103 -1.27 -9.62 -0.53
N ARG A 104 -2.36 -9.33 -1.22
CA ARG A 104 -2.44 -9.49 -2.68
C ARG A 104 -1.37 -8.68 -3.41
N ARG A 105 -1.13 -7.44 -2.99
CA ARG A 105 -0.12 -6.56 -3.58
C ARG A 105 1.30 -7.08 -3.39
N VAL A 106 1.62 -7.48 -2.17
CA VAL A 106 2.92 -8.06 -1.84
C VAL A 106 3.13 -9.35 -2.64
N ARG A 107 2.12 -10.21 -2.69
CA ARG A 107 2.17 -11.46 -3.46
C ARG A 107 2.46 -11.21 -4.94
N TYR A 108 1.81 -10.25 -5.56
CA TYR A 108 2.08 -9.90 -6.97
C TYR A 108 3.52 -9.44 -7.19
N ALA A 109 4.07 -8.62 -6.31
CA ALA A 109 5.45 -8.17 -6.43
C ALA A 109 6.44 -9.34 -6.29
N ILE A 110 6.25 -10.20 -5.29
CA ILE A 110 7.11 -11.37 -5.05
C ILE A 110 6.99 -12.39 -6.19
N ASP A 111 5.76 -12.73 -6.63
CA ASP A 111 5.53 -13.68 -7.74
C ASP A 111 6.21 -13.22 -9.02
N TYR A 112 6.08 -11.92 -9.33
CA TYR A 112 6.76 -11.35 -10.49
C TYR A 112 8.28 -11.52 -10.39
N ARG A 113 8.88 -11.23 -9.22
CA ARG A 113 10.34 -11.39 -9.03
C ARG A 113 10.77 -12.86 -9.12
N ARG A 114 10.03 -13.77 -8.50
CA ARG A 114 10.31 -15.22 -8.61
C ARG A 114 10.31 -15.69 -10.06
N GLN A 115 9.38 -15.18 -10.86
CA GLN A 115 9.28 -15.56 -12.28
C GLN A 115 10.43 -14.99 -13.13
N VAL A 116 10.82 -13.71 -12.90
CA VAL A 116 11.78 -13.02 -13.77
C VAL A 116 13.23 -13.18 -13.33
N MET A 117 13.48 -13.38 -12.04
CA MET A 117 14.84 -13.49 -11.48
C MET A 117 15.36 -14.94 -11.52
N GLY A 118 14.47 -15.94 -11.50
CA GLY A 118 14.89 -17.35 -11.52
C GLY A 118 15.89 -17.68 -10.41
N GLU A 119 17.11 -18.06 -10.78
CA GLU A 119 18.17 -18.44 -9.83
C GLU A 119 18.68 -17.24 -9.00
N ASP A 120 18.56 -16.00 -9.51
CA ASP A 120 18.97 -14.78 -8.82
C ASP A 120 17.91 -14.24 -7.83
N PHE A 121 16.82 -14.99 -7.59
CA PHE A 121 15.76 -14.56 -6.68
C PHE A 121 16.23 -14.37 -5.24
N ASN A 122 17.30 -15.03 -4.84
CA ASN A 122 17.93 -14.89 -3.52
C ASN A 122 18.70 -13.55 -3.34
N CYS A 123 18.98 -12.82 -4.45
CA CYS A 123 19.67 -11.52 -4.38
C CYS A 123 19.03 -10.55 -5.38
N CYS A 124 17.91 -9.95 -5.01
CA CYS A 124 17.16 -9.08 -5.90
C CYS A 124 16.34 -8.02 -5.16
N ARG A 125 15.88 -7.02 -5.91
CA ARG A 125 14.86 -6.08 -5.41
C ARG A 125 13.49 -6.72 -5.46
N LEU A 126 12.89 -7.02 -4.29
CA LEU A 126 11.56 -7.62 -4.17
C LEU A 126 10.44 -6.62 -4.45
N ILE A 127 10.56 -5.39 -3.91
CA ILE A 127 9.57 -4.31 -4.12
C ILE A 127 10.32 -3.07 -4.63
N PHE A 128 9.79 -2.48 -5.71
CA PHE A 128 10.36 -1.31 -6.35
C PHE A 128 9.35 -0.16 -6.48
N GLY A 129 9.02 0.46 -5.37
CA GLY A 129 8.28 1.73 -5.32
C GLY A 129 7.01 1.74 -6.17
N GLU A 130 6.90 2.78 -6.97
CA GLU A 130 5.77 3.03 -7.84
C GLU A 130 5.54 1.93 -8.90
N ALA A 131 6.61 1.26 -9.33
CA ALA A 131 6.52 0.17 -10.31
C ALA A 131 5.67 -1.00 -9.80
N ASP A 132 5.73 -1.28 -8.49
CA ASP A 132 4.96 -2.32 -7.83
C ASP A 132 3.74 -1.74 -7.07
N SER A 133 3.43 -0.46 -7.29
CA SER A 133 2.34 0.26 -6.61
C SER A 133 2.49 0.36 -5.08
N PHE A 134 3.75 0.47 -4.62
CA PHE A 134 4.14 0.79 -3.24
C PHE A 134 4.93 2.10 -3.22
N PRO A 135 4.32 3.26 -3.49
CA PRO A 135 5.04 4.50 -3.71
C PRO A 135 5.92 4.87 -2.52
N GLY A 136 7.23 4.99 -2.80
CA GLY A 136 8.23 5.32 -1.79
C GLY A 136 8.68 4.14 -0.92
N LEU A 137 8.40 2.89 -1.29
CA LEU A 137 8.93 1.69 -0.63
C LEU A 137 9.87 0.93 -1.56
N THR A 138 11.06 0.62 -1.10
CA THR A 138 11.90 -0.42 -1.70
C THR A 138 12.20 -1.49 -0.67
N ILE A 139 12.22 -2.75 -1.12
CA ILE A 139 12.68 -3.89 -0.31
C ILE A 139 13.64 -4.69 -1.19
N ASP A 140 14.88 -4.78 -0.76
CA ASP A 140 15.91 -5.58 -1.38
C ASP A 140 16.13 -6.86 -0.56
N ARG A 141 16.33 -7.99 -1.24
CA ARG A 141 16.68 -9.26 -0.65
C ARG A 141 18.15 -9.56 -0.88
N PHE A 142 18.82 -10.02 0.15
CA PHE A 142 20.18 -10.57 0.15
C PHE A 142 20.17 -11.87 0.95
N GLU A 143 20.02 -12.98 0.26
CA GLU A 143 19.87 -14.32 0.83
C GLU A 143 18.72 -14.37 1.86
N ASP A 144 18.99 -14.54 3.14
CA ASP A 144 18.04 -14.59 4.24
C ASP A 144 17.78 -13.23 4.92
N VAL A 145 18.32 -12.14 4.34
CA VAL A 145 18.17 -10.77 4.85
C VAL A 145 17.34 -9.93 3.92
N LEU A 146 16.38 -9.20 4.46
CA LEU A 146 15.65 -8.13 3.77
C LEU A 146 16.14 -6.77 4.22
N VAL A 147 16.26 -5.84 3.27
CA VAL A 147 16.61 -4.44 3.54
C VAL A 147 15.55 -3.53 2.96
N ALA A 148 14.84 -2.80 3.82
CA ALA A 148 13.81 -1.86 3.39
C ALA A 148 14.26 -0.41 3.49
N GLN A 149 13.73 0.41 2.57
CA GLN A 149 13.76 1.86 2.66
C GLN A 149 12.35 2.41 2.45
N VAL A 150 11.86 3.16 3.44
CA VAL A 150 10.51 3.77 3.42
C VAL A 150 10.66 5.28 3.28
N LEU A 151 10.19 5.82 2.15
CA LEU A 151 10.34 7.22 1.75
C LEU A 151 9.01 7.96 1.64
N SER A 152 7.89 7.36 2.03
CA SER A 152 6.59 8.04 2.05
C SER A 152 5.84 7.77 3.35
N LEU A 153 5.20 8.79 3.90
CA LEU A 153 4.50 8.69 5.19
C LEU A 153 3.33 7.69 5.12
N GLY A 154 2.64 7.61 4.00
CA GLY A 154 1.54 6.65 3.85
C GLY A 154 1.97 5.19 3.94
N ILE A 155 3.19 4.86 3.48
CA ILE A 155 3.80 3.54 3.67
C ILE A 155 4.28 3.40 5.11
N GLU A 156 4.94 4.42 5.69
CA GLU A 156 5.42 4.37 7.07
C GLU A 156 4.32 3.97 8.06
N VAL A 157 3.15 4.58 7.93
CA VAL A 157 1.97 4.27 8.77
C VAL A 157 1.47 2.84 8.60
N ARG A 158 1.80 2.19 7.47
CA ARG A 158 1.30 0.84 7.11
C ARG A 158 2.41 -0.20 7.00
N LYS A 159 3.65 0.16 7.33
CA LYS A 159 4.80 -0.72 7.12
C LYS A 159 4.66 -2.06 7.85
N ASP A 160 4.09 -2.07 9.05
CA ASP A 160 3.97 -3.30 9.83
C ASP A 160 3.12 -4.36 9.13
N VAL A 161 1.97 -3.98 8.57
CA VAL A 161 1.15 -4.93 7.81
C VAL A 161 1.85 -5.35 6.52
N ILE A 162 2.55 -4.43 5.83
CA ILE A 162 3.24 -4.73 4.58
C ILE A 162 4.43 -5.66 4.84
N PHE A 163 5.28 -5.35 5.83
CA PHE A 163 6.46 -6.14 6.17
C PHE A 163 6.09 -7.53 6.68
N SER A 164 5.06 -7.64 7.55
CA SER A 164 4.54 -8.94 7.97
C SER A 164 4.14 -9.79 6.77
N LYS A 165 3.40 -9.20 5.79
CA LYS A 165 3.00 -9.95 4.58
C LYS A 165 4.18 -10.35 3.71
N VAL A 166 5.23 -9.53 3.62
CA VAL A 166 6.45 -9.93 2.90
C VAL A 166 7.10 -11.15 3.57
N ILE A 167 7.29 -11.12 4.89
CA ILE A 167 7.90 -12.22 5.65
C ILE A 167 7.05 -13.50 5.54
N GLU A 168 5.73 -13.39 5.75
CA GLU A 168 4.79 -14.50 5.68
C GLU A 168 4.81 -15.17 4.31
N ILE A 169 4.68 -14.38 3.22
CA ILE A 169 4.64 -14.90 1.85
C ILE A 169 5.99 -15.51 1.44
N MET A 170 7.11 -14.91 1.82
CA MET A 170 8.44 -15.51 1.57
C MET A 170 8.53 -16.89 2.22
N ARG A 171 8.09 -17.02 3.48
CA ARG A 171 8.07 -18.32 4.18
C ARG A 171 7.08 -19.33 3.57
N GLU A 172 5.91 -18.91 3.11
CA GLU A 172 4.99 -19.78 2.36
C GLU A 172 5.64 -20.37 1.12
N TYR A 173 6.56 -19.64 0.50
CA TYR A 173 7.31 -20.10 -0.68
C TYR A 173 8.55 -20.92 -0.35
N GLY A 174 8.78 -21.22 0.94
CA GLY A 174 9.92 -22.00 1.42
C GLY A 174 11.22 -21.19 1.50
N GLU A 175 11.13 -19.85 1.40
CA GLU A 175 12.28 -18.96 1.52
C GLU A 175 12.57 -18.66 2.99
N GLU A 176 13.77 -18.93 3.43
CA GLU A 176 14.20 -18.62 4.78
C GLU A 176 14.57 -17.13 4.87
N ILE A 177 13.81 -16.37 5.65
CA ILE A 177 14.12 -14.98 5.99
C ILE A 177 14.32 -14.90 7.48
N ASN A 178 15.53 -14.55 7.90
CA ASN A 178 15.93 -14.47 9.29
C ASN A 178 16.07 -13.04 9.80
N CYS A 179 16.34 -12.09 8.91
CA CYS A 179 16.67 -10.73 9.28
C CYS A 179 15.96 -9.73 8.39
N PHE A 180 15.47 -8.64 8.97
CA PHE A 180 14.88 -7.52 8.23
C PHE A 180 15.44 -6.20 8.77
N TYR A 181 16.11 -5.44 7.94
CA TYR A 181 16.77 -4.20 8.31
C TYR A 181 16.12 -3.00 7.63
N GLU A 182 15.83 -1.94 8.38
CA GLU A 182 15.32 -0.68 7.86
C GLU A 182 16.48 0.33 7.66
N ARG A 183 16.66 0.79 6.43
CA ARG A 183 17.64 1.82 6.04
C ARG A 183 16.95 3.14 5.75
N ASN A 184 16.41 3.73 6.78
CA ASN A 184 15.63 4.97 6.72
C ASN A 184 16.48 6.21 7.10
N ASP A 185 17.81 6.11 7.04
CA ASP A 185 18.80 7.14 7.37
C ASP A 185 19.07 8.11 6.18
N VAL A 186 18.01 8.57 5.52
CA VAL A 186 18.09 9.41 4.31
C VAL A 186 17.30 10.72 4.47
N LYS A 187 17.93 11.83 4.06
CA LYS A 187 17.41 13.19 4.24
C LYS A 187 16.03 13.45 3.62
N ILE A 188 15.66 12.70 2.58
CA ILE A 188 14.37 12.88 1.93
C ILE A 188 13.19 12.61 2.87
N ARG A 189 13.37 11.80 3.90
CA ARG A 189 12.34 11.53 4.91
C ARG A 189 11.88 12.78 5.63
N LYS A 190 12.78 13.73 5.88
CA LYS A 190 12.43 15.02 6.51
C LYS A 190 11.47 15.84 5.65
N LEU A 191 11.58 15.74 4.31
CA LEU A 191 10.66 16.41 3.39
C LEU A 191 9.25 15.79 3.40
N GLU A 192 9.14 14.55 3.88
CA GLU A 192 7.87 13.86 4.09
C GLU A 192 7.37 14.00 5.55
N GLY A 193 8.07 14.75 6.41
CA GLY A 193 7.71 14.91 7.82
C GLY A 193 8.05 13.69 8.69
N MET A 194 9.03 12.87 8.27
CA MET A 194 9.45 11.66 8.97
C MET A 194 10.86 11.79 9.52
N GLU A 195 11.13 11.12 10.64
CA GLU A 195 12.46 11.05 11.23
C GLU A 195 13.38 10.10 10.44
N GLU A 196 14.70 10.43 10.46
CA GLU A 196 15.74 9.55 9.94
C GLU A 196 16.09 8.50 11.01
N TYR A 197 16.14 7.22 10.63
CA TYR A 197 16.61 6.15 11.50
C TYR A 197 17.10 4.96 10.68
N LYS A 198 17.76 4.02 11.35
CA LYS A 198 18.09 2.69 10.84
C LYS A 198 18.08 1.68 11.98
N GLY A 199 17.77 0.44 11.67
CA GLY A 199 17.72 -0.62 12.66
C GLY A 199 17.02 -1.86 12.16
N PHE A 200 17.06 -2.90 12.97
CA PHE A 200 16.36 -4.15 12.67
C PHE A 200 14.87 -4.02 12.97
N TYR A 201 14.07 -4.46 12.01
CA TYR A 201 12.64 -4.63 12.19
C TYR A 201 12.37 -5.90 12.98
N LYS A 202 11.55 -5.82 14.01
CA LYS A 202 11.22 -6.94 14.88
C LYS A 202 9.92 -7.61 14.45
N HIS A 203 9.97 -8.93 14.26
CA HIS A 203 8.81 -9.72 13.91
C HIS A 203 8.95 -11.14 14.48
N PRO A 204 7.86 -11.80 14.98
CA PRO A 204 7.96 -13.12 15.62
C PRO A 204 8.52 -14.22 14.73
N LEU A 205 8.48 -14.07 13.43
CA LEU A 205 9.05 -15.02 12.47
C LEU A 205 10.52 -14.76 12.12
N LEU A 206 11.15 -13.70 12.62
CA LEU A 206 12.56 -13.40 12.40
C LEU A 206 13.40 -13.94 13.55
N ASP A 207 14.68 -14.21 13.30
CA ASP A 207 15.63 -14.70 14.28
C ASP A 207 16.54 -13.55 14.74
N GLU A 208 16.23 -12.97 15.91
CA GLU A 208 17.02 -11.87 16.46
C GLU A 208 18.50 -12.22 16.70
N SER A 209 18.84 -13.51 16.87
CA SER A 209 20.23 -13.93 17.03
C SER A 209 21.05 -13.83 15.74
N LYS A 210 20.37 -13.70 14.60
CA LYS A 210 20.98 -13.56 13.26
C LYS A 210 20.97 -12.11 12.74
N GLU A 211 20.85 -11.12 13.62
CA GLU A 211 21.00 -9.71 13.27
C GLU A 211 22.45 -9.38 12.91
N HIS A 212 22.80 -9.52 11.65
CA HIS A 212 24.16 -9.32 11.14
C HIS A 212 24.34 -7.91 10.57
N THR A 213 25.54 -7.36 10.78
CA THR A 213 25.94 -6.07 10.20
C THR A 213 26.74 -6.23 8.89
N THR A 214 27.12 -7.45 8.52
CA THR A 214 27.92 -7.75 7.32
C THR A 214 27.41 -9.00 6.65
N LEU A 215 27.07 -8.89 5.36
CA LEU A 215 26.75 -9.99 4.47
C LEU A 215 27.94 -10.23 3.54
N VAL A 216 28.30 -11.48 3.35
CA VAL A 216 29.22 -11.91 2.29
C VAL A 216 28.33 -12.47 1.18
N ILE A 217 28.24 -11.77 0.07
CA ILE A 217 27.50 -12.15 -1.13
C ILE A 217 28.47 -12.72 -2.16
#